data_ebea361650c8e2e73c53a0e1e366cb62
#
_entry.id   ebea361650c8e2e73c53a0e1e366cb62
#
_cell.length_a   1.000
_cell.length_b   1.000
_cell.length_c   1.000
_cell.angle_alpha   90.00
_cell.angle_beta   90.00
_cell.angle_gamma   90.00
#
_symmetry.space_group_name_H-M   'P 1'
#
loop_
_entity.id
_entity.type
_entity.pdbx_description
1 polymer ?
#
loop_
_entity_poly.entity_id
_entity_poly.type
_entity_poly.pdbx_seq_one_letter_code
_entity_poly.pdbx_strand_id
1 'polypeptide(L)'
;MARLKVKYTEEVAPALFKKFGYKSTMQIPKIDKVVVNVGCGEAKENAKVLEAVVRDLTTITGQKAVVTKAKKSIANFKLREGMPVGAKVTLRGDKMWEFLDRLFNVALPRVRDFRGISANAFDGRGNYALGIKEQLIFPEIEYDKIDKIRGMDIVICTTAQTDEEARELLTLVGAPFER
;
A
#
# COMPACT_ATOMS: atom_id res chain seq x y z
N MET A 1 15.88 0.14 -13.79
CA MET A 1 15.93 -0.07 -12.32
C MET A 1 15.17 1.08 -11.68
N ALA A 2 14.25 0.81 -10.74
CA ALA A 2 13.41 1.82 -10.12
C ALA A 2 14.25 2.85 -9.34
N ARG A 3 13.95 4.15 -9.47
CA ARG A 3 14.70 5.25 -8.84
C ARG A 3 14.82 5.08 -7.33
N LEU A 4 13.71 4.75 -6.64
CA LEU A 4 13.72 4.52 -5.20
C LEU A 4 14.55 3.31 -4.77
N LYS A 5 14.67 2.29 -5.61
CA LYS A 5 15.53 1.14 -5.34
C LYS A 5 17.01 1.51 -5.35
N VAL A 6 17.41 2.36 -6.30
CA VAL A 6 18.77 2.91 -6.34
C VAL A 6 19.04 3.74 -5.09
N LYS A 7 18.14 4.67 -4.77
CA LYS A 7 18.22 5.48 -3.54
C LYS A 7 18.33 4.63 -2.28
N TYR A 8 17.53 3.54 -2.19
CA TYR A 8 17.62 2.63 -1.06
C TYR A 8 19.01 2.01 -0.94
N THR A 9 19.59 1.55 -2.03
CA THR A 9 20.89 0.86 -2.02
C THR A 9 22.05 1.82 -1.72
N GLU A 10 22.03 3.04 -2.30
CA GLU A 10 23.15 3.98 -2.23
C GLU A 10 23.11 4.87 -0.98
N GLU A 11 21.92 5.27 -0.52
CA GLU A 11 21.76 6.24 0.56
C GLU A 11 21.15 5.65 1.82
N VAL A 12 19.99 4.96 1.68
CA VAL A 12 19.17 4.54 2.81
C VAL A 12 19.81 3.41 3.60
N ALA A 13 20.27 2.36 2.93
CA ALA A 13 20.86 1.19 3.57
C ALA A 13 22.14 1.53 4.36
N PRO A 14 23.10 2.32 3.84
CA PRO A 14 24.25 2.76 4.61
C PRO A 14 23.89 3.66 5.79
N ALA A 15 22.90 4.55 5.64
CA ALA A 15 22.44 5.42 6.72
C ALA A 15 21.83 4.62 7.88
N LEU A 16 20.98 3.65 7.59
CA LEU A 16 20.39 2.74 8.58
C LEU A 16 21.45 1.90 9.28
N PHE A 17 22.41 1.36 8.52
CA PHE A 17 23.52 0.59 9.07
C PHE A 17 24.30 1.38 10.11
N LYS A 18 24.63 2.64 9.80
CA LYS A 18 25.35 3.55 10.69
C LYS A 18 24.52 3.95 11.91
N LYS A 19 23.21 4.22 11.74
CA LYS A 19 22.34 4.70 12.81
C LYS A 19 22.05 3.64 13.85
N PHE A 20 21.75 2.41 13.43
CA PHE A 20 21.35 1.31 14.33
C PHE A 20 22.51 0.36 14.69
N GLY A 21 23.69 0.52 14.08
CA GLY A 21 24.88 -0.25 14.43
C GLY A 21 24.75 -1.77 14.19
N TYR A 22 24.14 -2.17 13.07
CA TYR A 22 23.97 -3.58 12.73
C TYR A 22 25.31 -4.31 12.59
N LYS A 23 25.35 -5.59 12.97
CA LYS A 23 26.53 -6.43 12.85
C LYS A 23 26.78 -6.95 11.44
N SER A 24 25.73 -7.04 10.63
CA SER A 24 25.78 -7.53 9.26
C SER A 24 24.87 -6.71 8.34
N THR A 25 25.28 -6.51 7.10
CA THR A 25 24.48 -5.87 6.07
C THR A 25 23.15 -6.57 5.79
N MET A 26 23.05 -7.86 6.10
CA MET A 26 21.81 -8.64 5.95
C MET A 26 20.75 -8.30 7.01
N GLN A 27 21.12 -7.63 8.10
CA GLN A 27 20.20 -7.18 9.15
C GLN A 27 19.50 -5.87 8.81
N ILE A 28 20.01 -5.13 7.83
CA ILE A 28 19.40 -3.85 7.42
C ILE A 28 17.96 -4.07 7.02
N PRO A 29 17.00 -3.32 7.59
CA PRO A 29 15.60 -3.44 7.22
C PRO A 29 15.38 -3.03 5.77
N LYS A 30 14.56 -3.80 5.08
CA LYS A 30 14.16 -3.55 3.68
C LYS A 30 12.65 -3.68 3.52
N ILE A 31 12.10 -3.06 2.49
CA ILE A 31 10.71 -3.24 2.11
C ILE A 31 10.60 -4.60 1.39
N ASP A 32 9.75 -5.49 1.92
CA ASP A 32 9.52 -6.83 1.36
C ASP A 32 8.42 -6.82 0.29
N LYS A 33 7.28 -6.22 0.62
CA LYS A 33 6.12 -6.13 -0.26
C LYS A 33 5.22 -4.95 0.11
N VAL A 34 4.42 -4.54 -0.86
CA VAL A 34 3.30 -3.62 -0.66
C VAL A 34 2.02 -4.33 -1.05
N VAL A 35 1.03 -4.29 -0.17
CA VAL A 35 -0.30 -4.85 -0.43
C VAL A 35 -1.29 -3.70 -0.54
N VAL A 36 -1.98 -3.63 -1.66
CA VAL A 36 -3.08 -2.69 -1.87
C VAL A 36 -4.38 -3.47 -1.83
N ASN A 37 -5.29 -3.10 -0.94
CA ASN A 37 -6.57 -3.77 -0.75
C ASN A 37 -7.73 -2.78 -0.89
N VAL A 38 -8.79 -3.21 -1.55
CA VAL A 38 -10.07 -2.49 -1.59
C VAL A 38 -11.16 -3.41 -1.08
N GLY A 39 -11.76 -3.01 0.04
CA GLY A 39 -12.94 -3.67 0.58
C GLY A 39 -14.20 -3.24 -0.20
N CYS A 40 -14.95 -4.20 -0.72
CA CYS A 40 -16.14 -3.94 -1.50
C CYS A 40 -17.32 -4.80 -0.99
N GLY A 41 -17.98 -4.33 0.08
CA GLY A 41 -19.15 -5.01 0.65
C GLY A 41 -20.35 -5.07 -0.30
N GLU A 42 -20.46 -4.10 -1.22
CA GLU A 42 -21.51 -4.02 -2.25
C GLU A 42 -21.39 -5.14 -3.31
N ALA A 43 -20.20 -5.74 -3.45
CA ALA A 43 -19.96 -6.83 -4.41
C ALA A 43 -20.81 -8.08 -4.18
N LYS A 44 -21.41 -8.22 -2.99
CA LYS A 44 -22.36 -9.30 -2.68
C LYS A 44 -23.63 -9.24 -3.53
N GLU A 45 -24.08 -8.01 -3.83
CA GLU A 45 -25.33 -7.75 -4.55
C GLU A 45 -25.08 -7.49 -6.03
N ASN A 46 -23.92 -6.91 -6.37
CA ASN A 46 -23.60 -6.53 -7.74
C ASN A 46 -22.14 -6.88 -8.11
N ALA A 47 -21.99 -7.94 -8.90
CA ALA A 47 -20.68 -8.39 -9.39
C ALA A 47 -19.95 -7.35 -10.28
N LYS A 48 -20.69 -6.48 -11.01
CA LYS A 48 -20.10 -5.45 -11.85
C LYS A 48 -19.26 -4.44 -11.06
N VAL A 49 -19.66 -4.17 -9.82
CA VAL A 49 -18.90 -3.30 -8.90
C VAL A 49 -17.51 -3.85 -8.66
N LEU A 50 -17.39 -5.16 -8.50
CA LEU A 50 -16.11 -5.80 -8.28
C LEU A 50 -15.21 -5.76 -9.52
N GLU A 51 -15.78 -5.90 -10.72
CA GLU A 51 -15.04 -5.78 -11.97
C GLU A 51 -14.45 -4.37 -12.13
N ALA A 52 -15.21 -3.33 -11.77
CA ALA A 52 -14.72 -1.96 -11.74
C ALA A 52 -13.54 -1.80 -10.77
N VAL A 53 -13.66 -2.32 -9.54
CA VAL A 53 -12.57 -2.28 -8.54
C VAL A 53 -11.33 -3.02 -9.03
N VAL A 54 -11.48 -4.19 -9.64
CA VAL A 54 -10.35 -4.96 -10.20
C VAL A 54 -9.67 -4.19 -11.32
N ARG A 55 -10.45 -3.53 -12.20
CA ARG A 55 -9.92 -2.68 -13.27
C ARG A 55 -9.12 -1.51 -12.69
N ASP A 56 -9.69 -0.77 -11.74
CA ASP A 56 -9.05 0.39 -11.13
C ASP A 56 -7.74 0.01 -10.44
N LEU A 57 -7.75 -1.05 -9.61
CA LEU A 57 -6.52 -1.57 -8.99
C LEU A 57 -5.48 -2.02 -10.00
N THR A 58 -5.92 -2.66 -11.09
CA THR A 58 -5.00 -3.10 -12.15
C THR A 58 -4.37 -1.91 -12.86
N THR A 59 -5.15 -0.85 -13.11
CA THR A 59 -4.65 0.39 -13.71
C THR A 59 -3.64 1.10 -12.82
N ILE A 60 -3.93 1.24 -11.51
CA ILE A 60 -3.05 1.89 -10.54
C ILE A 60 -1.73 1.13 -10.37
N THR A 61 -1.80 -0.20 -10.25
CA THR A 61 -0.64 -1.02 -9.86
C THR A 61 0.13 -1.61 -11.03
N GLY A 62 -0.46 -1.64 -12.22
CA GLY A 62 0.11 -2.33 -13.40
C GLY A 62 0.17 -3.86 -13.23
N GLN A 63 -0.58 -4.42 -12.28
CA GLN A 63 -0.67 -5.86 -12.01
C GLN A 63 -2.13 -6.25 -11.78
N LYS A 64 -2.57 -7.36 -12.37
CA LYS A 64 -3.95 -7.86 -12.22
C LYS A 64 -4.28 -8.11 -10.75
N ALA A 65 -5.38 -7.50 -10.30
CA ALA A 65 -5.86 -7.68 -8.93
C ALA A 65 -6.49 -9.07 -8.74
N VAL A 66 -6.34 -9.60 -7.54
CA VAL A 66 -6.94 -10.87 -7.11
C VAL A 66 -8.19 -10.58 -6.30
N VAL A 67 -9.31 -11.22 -6.68
CA VAL A 67 -10.57 -11.14 -5.95
C VAL A 67 -10.44 -11.87 -4.62
N THR A 68 -10.78 -11.19 -3.54
CA THR A 68 -10.83 -11.78 -2.20
C THR A 68 -12.23 -12.33 -1.92
N LYS A 69 -12.29 -13.56 -1.43
CA LYS A 69 -13.54 -14.27 -1.12
C LYS A 69 -13.70 -14.47 0.37
N ALA A 70 -14.94 -14.50 0.84
CA ALA A 70 -15.28 -14.79 2.22
C ALA A 70 -14.84 -16.21 2.61
N LYS A 71 -14.18 -16.33 3.76
CA LYS A 71 -13.70 -17.62 4.32
C LYS A 71 -14.76 -18.35 5.15
N LYS A 72 -15.74 -17.61 5.68
CA LYS A 72 -16.82 -18.14 6.53
C LYS A 72 -18.14 -17.48 6.18
N SER A 73 -19.25 -18.21 6.40
CA SER A 73 -20.59 -17.67 6.29
C SER A 73 -20.95 -16.92 7.57
N ILE A 74 -21.47 -15.68 7.44
CA ILE A 74 -21.93 -14.84 8.57
C ILE A 74 -23.31 -14.30 8.23
N ALA A 75 -24.33 -14.79 8.97
CA ALA A 75 -25.74 -14.46 8.71
C ALA A 75 -26.03 -12.97 8.87
N ASN A 76 -25.50 -12.32 9.92
CA ASN A 76 -25.72 -10.88 10.17
C ASN A 76 -25.27 -9.98 9.02
N PHE A 77 -24.23 -10.38 8.29
CA PHE A 77 -23.76 -9.64 7.12
C PHE A 77 -24.31 -10.18 5.79
N LYS A 78 -25.24 -11.11 5.82
CA LYS A 78 -25.78 -11.81 4.63
C LYS A 78 -24.66 -12.36 3.74
N LEU A 79 -23.61 -12.89 4.36
CA LEU A 79 -22.41 -13.36 3.71
C LEU A 79 -22.35 -14.88 3.73
N ARG A 80 -22.11 -15.48 2.56
CA ARG A 80 -21.85 -16.92 2.43
C ARG A 80 -20.38 -17.16 2.08
N GLU A 81 -19.85 -18.28 2.50
CA GLU A 81 -18.52 -18.73 2.11
C GLU A 81 -18.36 -18.73 0.59
N GLY A 82 -17.21 -18.26 0.12
CA GLY A 82 -16.91 -18.14 -1.31
C GLY A 82 -17.44 -16.87 -2.00
N MET A 83 -18.29 -16.08 -1.33
CA MET A 83 -18.76 -14.81 -1.91
C MET A 83 -17.62 -13.80 -2.04
N PRO A 84 -17.56 -13.03 -3.15
CA PRO A 84 -16.56 -11.98 -3.33
C PRO A 84 -16.83 -10.82 -2.36
N VAL A 85 -15.77 -10.32 -1.71
CA VAL A 85 -15.85 -9.24 -0.72
C VAL A 85 -14.92 -8.08 -1.00
N GLY A 86 -14.03 -8.22 -1.96
CA GLY A 86 -13.08 -7.18 -2.33
C GLY A 86 -12.03 -7.66 -3.33
N ALA A 87 -11.03 -6.83 -3.54
CA ALA A 87 -9.89 -7.15 -4.38
C ALA A 87 -8.58 -6.68 -3.74
N LYS A 88 -7.49 -7.38 -3.99
CA LYS A 88 -6.15 -7.01 -3.51
C LYS A 88 -5.09 -7.24 -4.56
N VAL A 89 -4.00 -6.48 -4.44
CA VAL A 89 -2.77 -6.67 -5.21
C VAL A 89 -1.60 -6.73 -4.25
N THR A 90 -0.68 -7.65 -4.48
CA THR A 90 0.60 -7.72 -3.75
C THR A 90 1.72 -7.39 -4.70
N LEU A 91 2.42 -6.30 -4.45
CA LEU A 91 3.53 -5.80 -5.25
C LEU A 91 4.86 -6.17 -4.59
N ARG A 92 5.83 -6.62 -5.42
CA ARG A 92 7.18 -6.94 -5.01
C ARG A 92 8.19 -6.45 -6.05
N GLY A 93 9.46 -6.40 -5.69
CA GLY A 93 10.55 -6.05 -6.60
C GLY A 93 10.39 -4.66 -7.22
N ASP A 94 10.71 -4.51 -8.49
CA ASP A 94 10.73 -3.19 -9.16
C ASP A 94 9.34 -2.56 -9.23
N LYS A 95 8.27 -3.34 -9.43
CA LYS A 95 6.88 -2.83 -9.41
C LYS A 95 6.49 -2.21 -8.07
N MET A 96 6.97 -2.77 -6.97
CA MET A 96 6.76 -2.24 -5.63
C MET A 96 7.44 -0.86 -5.47
N TRP A 97 8.69 -0.74 -5.89
CA TRP A 97 9.43 0.51 -5.80
C TRP A 97 8.84 1.61 -6.68
N GLU A 98 8.42 1.29 -7.90
CA GLU A 98 7.73 2.21 -8.81
C GLU A 98 6.39 2.68 -8.23
N PHE A 99 5.63 1.77 -7.62
CA PHE A 99 4.38 2.13 -6.95
C PHE A 99 4.61 3.06 -5.76
N LEU A 100 5.59 2.78 -4.91
CA LEU A 100 5.92 3.62 -3.76
C LEU A 100 6.40 5.02 -4.19
N ASP A 101 7.18 5.12 -5.26
CA ASP A 101 7.64 6.40 -5.81
C ASP A 101 6.44 7.26 -6.24
N ARG A 102 5.50 6.70 -6.99
CA ARG A 102 4.28 7.39 -7.39
C ARG A 102 3.38 7.72 -6.20
N LEU A 103 3.26 6.81 -5.24
CA LEU A 103 2.47 7.04 -4.03
C LEU A 103 2.99 8.25 -3.25
N PHE A 104 4.27 8.29 -2.92
CA PHE A 104 4.84 9.34 -2.06
C PHE A 104 4.98 10.68 -2.77
N ASN A 105 5.40 10.69 -4.02
CA ASN A 105 5.75 11.92 -4.73
C ASN A 105 4.61 12.49 -5.59
N VAL A 106 3.63 11.69 -5.98
CA VAL A 106 2.57 12.12 -6.89
C VAL A 106 1.18 12.00 -6.25
N ALA A 107 0.83 10.83 -5.71
CA ALA A 107 -0.52 10.56 -5.24
C ALA A 107 -0.83 11.26 -3.90
N LEU A 108 0.02 11.10 -2.88
CA LEU A 108 -0.22 11.69 -1.56
C LEU A 108 -0.30 13.22 -1.58
N PRO A 109 0.55 13.98 -2.31
CA PRO A 109 0.42 15.43 -2.40
C PRO A 109 -0.91 15.89 -3.02
N ARG A 110 -1.61 15.04 -3.76
CA ARG A 110 -2.93 15.34 -4.37
C ARG A 110 -4.11 15.10 -3.43
N VAL A 111 -3.85 14.50 -2.25
CA VAL A 111 -4.88 14.34 -1.22
C VAL A 111 -5.32 15.71 -0.73
N ARG A 112 -6.64 15.93 -0.65
CA ARG A 112 -7.20 17.17 -0.14
C ARG A 112 -6.79 17.40 1.31
N ASP A 113 -6.31 18.60 1.63
CA ASP A 113 -5.84 19.00 2.96
C ASP A 113 -4.75 18.07 3.54
N PHE A 114 -3.85 17.60 2.67
CA PHE A 114 -2.78 16.70 3.07
C PHE A 114 -1.79 17.39 4.03
N ARG A 115 -1.63 16.82 5.23
CA ARG A 115 -0.70 17.29 6.26
C ARG A 115 0.44 16.32 6.56
N GLY A 116 0.44 15.19 5.91
CA GLY A 116 1.34 14.07 6.16
C GLY A 116 0.60 12.78 6.48
N ILE A 117 1.33 11.67 6.50
CA ILE A 117 0.80 10.37 6.91
C ILE A 117 1.07 10.14 8.39
N SER A 118 0.18 9.44 9.09
CA SER A 118 0.31 9.19 10.53
C SER A 118 1.61 8.48 10.87
N ALA A 119 2.36 9.03 11.82
CA ALA A 119 3.58 8.41 12.32
C ALA A 119 3.33 7.20 13.25
N ASN A 120 2.08 6.95 13.65
CA ASN A 120 1.70 5.93 14.64
C ASN A 120 0.96 4.73 14.03
N ALA A 121 0.88 4.62 12.70
CA ALA A 121 0.15 3.55 12.02
C ALA A 121 1.01 2.30 11.77
N PHE A 122 1.90 1.96 12.70
CA PHE A 122 2.70 0.75 12.72
C PHE A 122 2.04 -0.35 13.56
N ASP A 123 2.36 -1.60 13.26
CA ASP A 123 1.76 -2.79 13.91
C ASP A 123 2.56 -3.35 15.09
N GLY A 124 3.63 -2.72 15.54
CA GLY A 124 4.56 -3.20 16.56
C GLY A 124 5.66 -4.13 16.05
N ARG A 125 5.63 -4.46 14.75
CA ARG A 125 6.60 -5.35 14.08
C ARG A 125 7.20 -4.75 12.81
N GLY A 126 7.15 -3.42 12.70
CA GLY A 126 7.74 -2.70 11.59
C GLY A 126 6.93 -2.70 10.29
N ASN A 127 5.68 -3.12 10.28
CA ASN A 127 4.81 -2.95 9.12
C ASN A 127 3.97 -1.67 9.29
N TYR A 128 3.68 -1.01 8.17
CA TYR A 128 2.96 0.25 8.13
C TYR A 128 1.67 0.14 7.33
N ALA A 129 0.58 0.68 7.85
CA ALA A 129 -0.72 0.69 7.18
C ALA A 129 -1.18 2.12 6.90
N LEU A 130 -1.60 2.40 5.67
CA LEU A 130 -2.10 3.68 5.20
C LEU A 130 -3.49 3.51 4.57
N GLY A 131 -4.49 4.21 5.10
CA GLY A 131 -5.81 4.31 4.50
C GLY A 131 -5.92 5.52 3.58
N ILE A 132 -6.38 5.31 2.36
CA ILE A 132 -6.67 6.35 1.37
C ILE A 132 -8.17 6.38 1.15
N LYS A 133 -8.78 7.57 1.21
CA LYS A 133 -10.24 7.73 1.09
C LYS A 133 -10.73 7.68 -0.35
N GLU A 134 -9.90 8.11 -1.30
CA GLU A 134 -10.29 8.31 -2.71
C GLU A 134 -9.23 7.76 -3.67
N GLN A 135 -9.64 6.91 -4.63
CA GLN A 135 -8.73 6.41 -5.67
C GLN A 135 -8.31 7.49 -6.68
N LEU A 136 -9.01 8.61 -6.72
CA LEU A 136 -8.75 9.72 -7.65
C LEU A 136 -7.43 10.44 -7.45
N ILE A 137 -6.75 10.21 -6.32
CA ILE A 137 -5.42 10.76 -6.07
C ILE A 137 -4.37 10.19 -7.03
N PHE A 138 -4.62 9.02 -7.60
CA PHE A 138 -3.75 8.41 -8.59
C PHE A 138 -4.03 9.00 -9.98
N PRO A 139 -3.01 9.55 -10.67
CA PRO A 139 -3.17 10.19 -11.97
C PRO A 139 -3.62 9.22 -13.08
N GLU A 140 -3.43 7.92 -12.88
CA GLU A 140 -3.82 6.87 -13.81
C GLU A 140 -5.33 6.67 -13.87
N ILE A 141 -6.07 7.17 -12.87
CA ILE A 141 -7.54 7.06 -12.80
C ILE A 141 -8.18 8.32 -13.34
N GLU A 142 -8.97 8.15 -14.38
CA GLU A 142 -9.79 9.22 -14.97
C GLU A 142 -11.16 9.28 -14.29
N TYR A 143 -11.59 10.48 -13.89
CA TYR A 143 -12.85 10.70 -13.19
C TYR A 143 -14.06 10.15 -13.97
N ASP A 144 -14.07 10.33 -15.29
CA ASP A 144 -15.20 9.93 -16.14
C ASP A 144 -15.35 8.40 -16.30
N LYS A 145 -14.32 7.63 -15.95
CA LYS A 145 -14.30 6.17 -16.10
C LYS A 145 -14.59 5.41 -14.80
N ILE A 146 -14.68 6.11 -13.67
CA ILE A 146 -15.00 5.48 -12.40
C ILE A 146 -16.51 5.36 -12.20
N ASP A 147 -16.90 4.25 -11.57
CA ASP A 147 -18.28 3.98 -11.19
C ASP A 147 -18.65 4.70 -9.88
N LYS A 148 -17.74 4.66 -8.90
CA LYS A 148 -17.91 5.26 -7.57
C LYS A 148 -16.55 5.57 -6.95
N ILE A 149 -16.50 6.66 -6.17
CA ILE A 149 -15.32 6.96 -5.34
C ILE A 149 -15.21 5.91 -4.24
N ARG A 150 -14.05 5.24 -4.16
CA ARG A 150 -13.75 4.20 -3.17
C ARG A 150 -12.41 4.45 -2.53
N GLY A 151 -12.34 4.14 -1.23
CA GLY A 151 -11.09 4.11 -0.51
C GLY A 151 -10.32 2.81 -0.74
N MET A 152 -9.06 2.82 -0.33
CA MET A 152 -8.19 1.66 -0.33
C MET A 152 -7.23 1.68 0.85
N ASP A 153 -6.80 0.51 1.25
CA ASP A 153 -5.80 0.30 2.28
C ASP A 153 -4.48 -0.12 1.63
N ILE A 154 -3.40 0.57 1.97
CA ILE A 154 -2.05 0.26 1.50
C ILE A 154 -1.24 -0.19 2.69
N VAL A 155 -0.76 -1.42 2.67
CA VAL A 155 0.08 -2.00 3.71
C VAL A 155 1.49 -2.19 3.17
N ILE A 156 2.46 -1.55 3.81
CA ILE A 156 3.88 -1.66 3.51
C ILE A 156 4.49 -2.64 4.51
N CYS A 157 4.86 -3.83 4.03
CA CYS A 157 5.52 -4.83 4.85
C CYS A 157 7.03 -4.67 4.74
N THR A 158 7.69 -4.58 5.89
CA THR A 158 9.15 -4.48 5.98
C THR A 158 9.75 -5.69 6.69
N THR A 159 11.06 -5.82 6.64
CA THR A 159 11.81 -6.81 7.41
C THR A 159 12.36 -6.25 8.72
N ALA A 160 11.97 -5.02 9.09
CA ALA A 160 12.33 -4.40 10.36
C ALA A 160 11.79 -5.22 11.55
N GLN A 161 12.51 -5.23 12.64
CA GLN A 161 12.07 -5.89 13.86
C GLN A 161 11.29 -4.97 14.78
N THR A 162 11.56 -3.68 14.70
CA THR A 162 10.91 -2.63 15.51
C THR A 162 10.27 -1.57 14.63
N ASP A 163 9.27 -0.87 15.18
CA ASP A 163 8.60 0.23 14.48
C ASP A 163 9.54 1.43 14.28
N GLU A 164 10.51 1.62 15.15
CA GLU A 164 11.52 2.69 15.00
C GLU A 164 12.40 2.49 13.78
N GLU A 165 12.88 1.26 13.56
CA GLU A 165 13.65 0.89 12.37
C GLU A 165 12.82 1.11 11.10
N ALA A 166 11.56 0.68 11.11
CA ALA A 166 10.66 0.82 9.97
C ALA A 166 10.32 2.29 9.69
N ARG A 167 10.08 3.09 10.73
CA ARG A 167 9.83 4.53 10.59
C ARG A 167 11.01 5.23 9.95
N GLU A 168 12.22 4.96 10.42
CA GLU A 168 13.42 5.54 9.85
C GLU A 168 13.63 5.11 8.40
N LEU A 169 13.44 3.82 8.10
CA LEU A 169 13.49 3.29 6.74
C LEU A 169 12.54 4.06 5.82
N LEU A 170 11.26 4.18 6.20
CA LEU A 170 10.26 4.86 5.38
C LEU A 170 10.53 6.37 5.25
N THR A 171 11.01 7.01 6.32
CA THR A 171 11.41 8.43 6.29
C THR A 171 12.52 8.68 5.29
N LEU A 172 13.57 7.87 5.31
CA LEU A 172 14.71 7.98 4.39
C LEU A 172 14.33 7.67 2.94
N VAL A 173 13.41 6.72 2.73
CA VAL A 173 12.85 6.44 1.39
C VAL A 173 12.06 7.63 0.85
N GLY A 174 11.45 8.43 1.73
CA GLY A 174 10.72 9.65 1.36
C GLY A 174 9.24 9.66 1.72
N ALA A 175 8.81 8.80 2.66
CA ALA A 175 7.45 8.84 3.17
C ALA A 175 7.18 10.16 3.91
N PRO A 176 6.12 10.91 3.54
CA PRO A 176 5.81 12.22 4.12
C PRO A 176 5.04 12.09 5.44
N PHE A 177 5.74 11.76 6.52
CA PHE A 177 5.13 11.68 7.84
C PHE A 177 4.69 13.05 8.36
N GLU A 178 3.58 13.08 9.10
CA GLU A 178 3.12 14.25 9.84
C GLU A 178 4.17 14.65 10.89
N ARG A 179 4.44 15.96 10.99
CA ARG A 179 5.41 16.55 11.92
C ARG A 179 4.76 16.86 13.26
#